data_debde713597d7f5937834dcd28fc43ce
#
_entry.id   debde713597d7f5937834dcd28fc43ce
#
_cell.length_a   1.000
_cell.length_b   1.000
_cell.length_c   1.000
_cell.angle_alpha   90.00
_cell.angle_beta   90.00
_cell.angle_gamma   90.00
#
_symmetry.space_group_name_H-M   'P 1'
#
loop_
_entity.id
_entity.type
_entity.pdbx_description
1 polymer ?
#
loop_
_entity_poly.entity_id
_entity_poly.type
_entity_poly.pdbx_seq_one_letter_code
_entity_poly.pdbx_strand_id
1 'polypeptide(L)'
;MRFQGGTVFPMTMAVIIALGLGLVVYARQSAPSTNTPPTINDHWHVSYGFYACDQQLKDLVGNKEEPPDPNFVKYGVHSHGDGVIHWHPQALATGRRAKMGVFLETYGVKINTEELTFPPDQNDGKSYKVGTDKCKDEDGKEVEGQVSAVVWERYDDPASKKTFITDFDNIRIDQDGMAVMFVFAAPGVDIPMPASASNLPELGAADTGGATTTTVAGATTTTVEGATTTSVAATTTTAG
;
A
#
# COMPACT_ATOMS: atom_id res chain seq x y z
N MET A 1 15.73 -34.78 -56.78
CA MET A 1 14.72 -34.89 -55.70
C MET A 1 14.27 -33.50 -55.28
N ARG A 2 13.05 -33.08 -55.60
CA ARG A 2 12.49 -31.81 -55.11
C ARG A 2 11.93 -32.10 -53.73
N PHE A 3 12.56 -31.55 -52.72
CA PHE A 3 11.94 -31.46 -51.41
C PHE A 3 10.75 -30.50 -51.48
N GLN A 4 9.54 -31.05 -51.58
CA GLN A 4 8.32 -30.28 -51.30
C GLN A 4 8.29 -30.11 -49.77
N GLY A 5 8.90 -29.02 -49.30
CA GLY A 5 8.79 -28.63 -47.89
C GLY A 5 7.34 -28.23 -47.61
N GLY A 6 6.58 -29.15 -46.99
CA GLY A 6 5.25 -28.85 -46.54
C GLY A 6 5.26 -27.66 -45.56
N THR A 7 4.19 -26.88 -45.54
CA THR A 7 4.01 -25.71 -44.65
C THR A 7 4.03 -26.04 -43.16
N VAL A 8 3.91 -27.31 -42.81
CA VAL A 8 3.88 -27.80 -41.40
C VAL A 8 5.16 -27.48 -40.63
N PHE A 9 6.33 -27.72 -41.22
CA PHE A 9 7.61 -27.47 -40.54
C PHE A 9 7.81 -25.98 -40.21
N PRO A 10 7.69 -25.03 -41.18
CA PRO A 10 7.86 -23.62 -40.84
C PRO A 10 6.78 -23.11 -39.86
N MET A 11 5.53 -23.60 -39.92
CA MET A 11 4.50 -23.26 -38.94
C MET A 11 4.85 -23.76 -37.55
N THR A 12 5.30 -24.99 -37.41
CA THR A 12 5.70 -25.58 -36.13
C THR A 12 6.87 -24.77 -35.52
N MET A 13 7.86 -24.42 -36.31
CA MET A 13 8.98 -23.59 -35.85
C MET A 13 8.55 -22.20 -35.44
N ALA A 14 7.64 -21.56 -36.16
CA ALA A 14 7.10 -20.24 -35.82
C ALA A 14 6.35 -20.29 -34.46
N VAL A 15 5.57 -21.33 -34.22
CA VAL A 15 4.85 -21.53 -32.95
C VAL A 15 5.83 -21.74 -31.79
N ILE A 16 6.85 -22.58 -31.97
CA ILE A 16 7.88 -22.84 -30.93
C ILE A 16 8.62 -21.53 -30.58
N ILE A 17 9.02 -20.76 -31.59
CA ILE A 17 9.69 -19.47 -31.41
C ILE A 17 8.76 -18.49 -30.66
N ALA A 18 7.50 -18.38 -31.06
CA ALA A 18 6.54 -17.48 -30.42
C ALA A 18 6.30 -17.87 -28.94
N LEU A 19 6.14 -19.16 -28.65
CA LEU A 19 5.99 -19.68 -27.27
C LEU A 19 7.27 -19.44 -26.47
N GLY A 20 8.45 -19.69 -27.04
CA GLY A 20 9.73 -19.46 -26.39
C GLY A 20 9.94 -17.98 -26.05
N LEU A 21 9.65 -17.06 -26.97
CA LEU A 21 9.71 -15.63 -26.72
C LEU A 21 8.70 -15.22 -25.66
N GLY A 22 7.47 -15.74 -25.69
CA GLY A 22 6.45 -15.48 -24.68
C GLY A 22 6.91 -15.91 -23.28
N LEU A 23 7.52 -17.10 -23.15
CA LEU A 23 8.08 -17.60 -21.90
C LEU A 23 9.25 -16.73 -21.40
N VAL A 24 10.14 -16.28 -22.28
CA VAL A 24 11.26 -15.39 -21.90
C VAL A 24 10.74 -14.05 -21.39
N VAL A 25 9.76 -13.45 -22.08
CA VAL A 25 9.12 -12.20 -21.63
C VAL A 25 8.42 -12.40 -20.29
N TYR A 26 7.66 -13.48 -20.14
CA TYR A 26 7.00 -13.83 -18.88
C TYR A 26 8.01 -14.01 -17.74
N ALA A 27 9.07 -14.79 -17.95
CA ALA A 27 10.11 -15.02 -16.93
C ALA A 27 10.79 -13.70 -16.52
N ARG A 28 11.09 -12.84 -17.48
CA ARG A 28 11.71 -11.54 -17.21
C ARG A 28 10.79 -10.59 -16.45
N GLN A 29 9.49 -10.60 -16.76
CA GLN A 29 8.50 -9.81 -16.03
C GLN A 29 8.21 -10.40 -14.65
N SER A 30 8.42 -11.71 -14.47
CA SER A 30 8.19 -12.44 -13.22
C SER A 30 9.38 -12.40 -12.26
N ALA A 31 10.55 -11.94 -12.71
CA ALA A 31 11.71 -11.78 -11.83
C ALA A 31 11.46 -10.69 -10.77
N PRO A 32 11.92 -10.88 -9.50
CA PRO A 32 11.91 -9.83 -8.49
C PRO A 32 12.67 -8.60 -8.99
N SER A 33 12.23 -7.43 -8.57
CA SER A 33 13.00 -6.20 -8.83
C SER A 33 14.23 -6.17 -7.92
N THR A 34 15.40 -6.01 -8.52
CA THR A 34 16.65 -5.83 -7.79
C THR A 34 17.13 -4.38 -7.77
N ASN A 35 16.61 -3.54 -8.68
CA ASN A 35 17.09 -2.17 -8.90
C ASN A 35 15.97 -1.12 -8.87
N THR A 36 14.70 -1.54 -8.94
CA THR A 36 13.56 -0.62 -8.86
C THR A 36 12.85 -0.85 -7.54
N PRO A 37 12.88 0.11 -6.62
CA PRO A 37 12.19 -0.01 -5.34
C PRO A 37 10.65 -0.11 -5.50
N PRO A 38 9.98 -0.75 -4.50
CA PRO A 38 10.60 -1.53 -3.44
C PRO A 38 11.19 -2.84 -3.95
N THR A 39 12.36 -3.20 -3.43
CA THR A 39 13.03 -4.49 -3.67
C THR A 39 12.64 -5.49 -2.56
N ILE A 40 13.06 -6.72 -2.65
CA ILE A 40 12.84 -7.74 -1.59
C ILE A 40 13.57 -7.42 -0.25
N ASN A 41 14.45 -6.42 -0.25
CA ASN A 41 15.19 -6.00 0.94
C ASN A 41 14.63 -4.71 1.55
N ASP A 42 13.63 -4.12 0.93
CA ASP A 42 12.99 -2.91 1.43
C ASP A 42 11.86 -3.28 2.39
N HIS A 43 11.67 -2.41 3.38
CA HIS A 43 10.58 -2.44 4.32
C HIS A 43 9.97 -1.03 4.35
N TRP A 44 8.82 -0.87 3.73
CA TRP A 44 8.16 0.41 3.58
C TRP A 44 6.85 0.49 4.34
N HIS A 45 6.51 1.69 4.77
CA HIS A 45 5.27 1.99 5.46
C HIS A 45 4.45 3.01 4.67
N VAL A 46 3.18 2.71 4.47
CA VAL A 46 2.26 3.59 3.78
C VAL A 46 1.03 3.82 4.66
N SER A 47 0.74 5.07 4.98
CA SER A 47 -0.50 5.41 5.67
C SER A 47 -1.68 5.18 4.74
N TYR A 48 -2.73 4.50 5.22
CA TYR A 48 -3.95 4.30 4.43
C TYR A 48 -5.21 4.62 5.21
N GLY A 49 -6.28 4.89 4.49
CA GLY A 49 -7.60 5.03 5.07
C GLY A 49 -8.69 4.83 4.03
N PHE A 50 -9.91 4.69 4.53
CA PHE A 50 -11.13 4.68 3.73
C PHE A 50 -12.02 5.81 4.21
N TYR A 51 -12.63 6.53 3.28
CA TYR A 51 -13.47 7.68 3.57
C TYR A 51 -14.82 7.54 2.90
N ALA A 52 -15.90 7.66 3.66
CA ALA A 52 -17.24 7.59 3.11
C ALA A 52 -18.04 8.82 3.52
N CYS A 53 -18.55 9.53 2.54
CA CYS A 53 -19.30 10.78 2.63
C CYS A 53 -18.57 11.90 3.39
N ASP A 54 -18.57 11.86 4.71
CA ASP A 54 -18.06 12.93 5.58
C ASP A 54 -17.14 12.40 6.70
N GLN A 55 -16.79 11.11 6.68
CA GLN A 55 -15.99 10.51 7.74
C GLN A 55 -15.00 9.46 7.24
N GLN A 56 -13.88 9.36 7.92
CA GLN A 56 -12.98 8.23 7.78
C GLN A 56 -13.62 6.99 8.41
N LEU A 57 -13.57 5.88 7.68
CA LEU A 57 -14.03 4.58 8.15
C LEU A 57 -12.97 3.93 9.07
N LYS A 58 -13.34 2.81 9.69
CA LYS A 58 -12.43 2.02 10.52
C LYS A 58 -11.29 1.45 9.64
N ASP A 59 -10.11 1.35 10.22
CA ASP A 59 -8.99 0.66 9.61
C ASP A 59 -9.32 -0.82 9.42
N LEU A 60 -8.64 -1.46 8.45
CA LEU A 60 -8.83 -2.88 8.19
C LEU A 60 -8.29 -3.70 9.36
N VAL A 61 -9.00 -4.74 9.73
CA VAL A 61 -8.66 -5.60 10.87
C VAL A 61 -8.07 -6.93 10.42
N GLY A 62 -7.33 -7.57 11.32
CA GLY A 62 -6.72 -8.87 11.12
C GLY A 62 -5.27 -8.79 10.66
N ASN A 63 -4.36 -9.17 11.56
CA ASN A 63 -2.99 -9.43 11.19
C ASN A 63 -2.95 -10.67 10.28
N LYS A 64 -2.45 -10.50 9.07
CA LYS A 64 -2.39 -11.56 8.07
C LYS A 64 -1.16 -12.47 8.21
N GLU A 65 -0.30 -12.17 9.18
CA GLU A 65 0.89 -12.98 9.48
C GLU A 65 0.55 -14.21 10.35
N GLU A 66 -0.40 -14.08 11.28
CA GLU A 66 -0.74 -15.14 12.23
C GLU A 66 -2.26 -15.33 12.37
N PRO A 67 -2.81 -16.47 11.88
CA PRO A 67 -2.16 -17.46 11.03
C PRO A 67 -1.84 -16.88 9.64
N PRO A 68 -0.78 -17.35 8.95
CA PRO A 68 -0.38 -16.80 7.66
C PRO A 68 -1.50 -16.88 6.62
N ASP A 69 -1.93 -15.74 6.11
CA ASP A 69 -2.86 -15.66 4.98
C ASP A 69 -2.13 -15.99 3.68
N PRO A 70 -2.74 -16.73 2.74
CA PRO A 70 -2.11 -17.05 1.45
C PRO A 70 -1.65 -15.81 0.65
N ASN A 71 -2.38 -14.70 0.71
CA ASN A 71 -2.00 -13.48 0.03
C ASN A 71 -0.83 -12.78 0.73
N PHE A 72 -0.78 -12.81 2.07
CA PHE A 72 0.39 -12.34 2.81
C PHE A 72 1.63 -13.15 2.43
N VAL A 73 1.56 -14.49 2.43
CA VAL A 73 2.68 -15.36 2.01
C VAL A 73 3.14 -15.03 0.58
N LYS A 74 2.20 -14.70 -0.30
CA LYS A 74 2.44 -14.40 -1.71
C LYS A 74 3.09 -13.02 -1.92
N TYR A 75 2.67 -12.02 -1.14
CA TYR A 75 3.00 -10.62 -1.39
C TYR A 75 3.88 -9.98 -0.30
N GLY A 76 3.78 -10.44 0.95
CA GLY A 76 4.44 -9.82 2.11
C GLY A 76 3.84 -8.45 2.47
N VAL A 77 2.52 -8.27 2.30
CA VAL A 77 1.84 -6.99 2.52
C VAL A 77 0.70 -7.18 3.50
N HIS A 78 0.67 -6.39 4.56
CA HIS A 78 -0.32 -6.48 5.63
C HIS A 78 -0.52 -5.15 6.38
N SER A 79 -1.35 -5.16 7.41
CA SER A 79 -1.61 -4.07 8.36
C SER A 79 -1.93 -4.67 9.74
N HIS A 80 -1.61 -3.95 10.79
CA HIS A 80 -1.92 -4.33 12.17
C HIS A 80 -3.23 -3.72 12.69
N GLY A 81 -4.06 -3.15 11.82
CA GLY A 81 -5.28 -2.43 12.20
C GLY A 81 -5.02 -1.04 12.74
N ASP A 82 -3.91 -0.47 12.37
CA ASP A 82 -3.35 0.81 12.80
C ASP A 82 -3.37 1.90 11.70
N GLY A 83 -3.97 1.58 10.55
CA GLY A 83 -4.01 2.46 9.39
C GLY A 83 -2.69 2.55 8.62
N VAL A 84 -1.77 1.60 8.85
CA VAL A 84 -0.49 1.51 8.15
C VAL A 84 -0.42 0.22 7.34
N ILE A 85 0.01 0.32 6.11
CA ILE A 85 0.41 -0.81 5.28
C ILE A 85 1.88 -1.07 5.54
N HIS A 86 2.20 -2.27 6.01
CA HIS A 86 3.54 -2.78 6.15
C HIS A 86 3.88 -3.56 4.88
N TRP A 87 4.86 -3.04 4.15
CA TRP A 87 5.24 -3.55 2.84
C TRP A 87 6.58 -4.27 2.92
N HIS A 88 6.56 -5.60 3.13
CA HIS A 88 7.71 -6.51 3.14
C HIS A 88 7.75 -7.29 1.83
N PRO A 89 8.14 -6.70 0.70
CA PRO A 89 7.74 -7.20 -0.60
C PRO A 89 8.33 -8.57 -0.91
N GLN A 90 7.46 -9.54 -1.17
CA GLN A 90 7.83 -10.76 -1.87
C GLN A 90 7.96 -10.49 -3.37
N ALA A 91 8.50 -11.45 -4.13
CA ALA A 91 8.78 -11.29 -5.55
C ALA A 91 7.66 -10.68 -6.39
N LEU A 92 6.40 -10.92 -6.02
CA LEU A 92 5.22 -10.43 -6.73
C LEU A 92 4.76 -9.03 -6.28
N ALA A 93 5.40 -8.43 -5.29
CA ALA A 93 5.10 -7.09 -4.78
C ALA A 93 6.30 -6.12 -4.86
N THR A 94 7.30 -6.44 -5.70
CA THR A 94 8.50 -5.60 -5.90
C THR A 94 8.38 -4.70 -7.13
N GLY A 95 9.10 -3.60 -7.12
CA GLY A 95 9.27 -2.70 -8.25
C GLY A 95 7.93 -2.25 -8.84
N ARG A 96 7.74 -2.47 -10.14
CA ARG A 96 6.50 -2.08 -10.84
C ARG A 96 5.26 -2.84 -10.39
N ARG A 97 5.40 -3.91 -9.61
CA ARG A 97 4.29 -4.69 -9.05
C ARG A 97 3.87 -4.21 -7.68
N ALA A 98 4.65 -3.34 -7.04
CA ALA A 98 4.25 -2.67 -5.81
C ALA A 98 3.10 -1.70 -6.13
N LYS A 99 1.87 -2.18 -5.95
CA LYS A 99 0.64 -1.48 -6.31
C LYS A 99 -0.41 -1.66 -5.23
N MET A 100 -1.26 -0.66 -5.05
CA MET A 100 -2.34 -0.72 -4.06
C MET A 100 -3.27 -1.92 -4.22
N GLY A 101 -3.48 -2.41 -5.44
CA GLY A 101 -4.27 -3.61 -5.70
C GLY A 101 -3.78 -4.84 -4.95
N VAL A 102 -2.48 -4.95 -4.67
CA VAL A 102 -1.91 -6.03 -3.85
C VAL A 102 -2.44 -5.98 -2.40
N PHE A 103 -2.46 -4.80 -1.80
CA PHE A 103 -3.00 -4.58 -0.46
C PHE A 103 -4.51 -4.83 -0.43
N LEU A 104 -5.24 -4.27 -1.38
CA LEU A 104 -6.69 -4.45 -1.48
C LEU A 104 -7.07 -5.93 -1.66
N GLU A 105 -6.33 -6.69 -2.49
CA GLU A 105 -6.49 -8.14 -2.67
C GLU A 105 -6.28 -8.89 -1.35
N THR A 106 -5.25 -8.52 -0.57
CA THR A 106 -4.93 -9.16 0.70
C THR A 106 -6.08 -9.05 1.71
N TYR A 107 -6.80 -7.94 1.70
CA TYR A 107 -7.94 -7.71 2.60
C TYR A 107 -9.31 -7.94 1.94
N GLY A 108 -9.35 -8.34 0.68
CA GLY A 108 -10.59 -8.60 -0.05
C GLY A 108 -11.44 -7.36 -0.33
N VAL A 109 -10.87 -6.17 -0.21
CA VAL A 109 -11.56 -4.90 -0.53
C VAL A 109 -11.62 -4.72 -2.05
N LYS A 110 -12.79 -4.36 -2.56
CA LYS A 110 -13.01 -4.07 -3.98
C LYS A 110 -13.27 -2.59 -4.16
N ILE A 111 -12.54 -1.99 -5.07
CA ILE A 111 -12.75 -0.60 -5.47
C ILE A 111 -12.66 -0.48 -7.00
N ASN A 112 -13.62 0.17 -7.58
CA ASN A 112 -13.64 0.51 -9.00
C ASN A 112 -14.44 1.80 -9.20
N THR A 113 -14.69 2.23 -10.42
CA THR A 113 -15.42 3.47 -10.72
C THR A 113 -16.90 3.44 -10.31
N GLU A 114 -17.43 2.28 -9.96
CA GLU A 114 -18.85 2.09 -9.66
C GLU A 114 -19.08 1.85 -8.16
N GLU A 115 -18.12 1.25 -7.45
CA GLU A 115 -18.32 0.88 -6.04
C GLU A 115 -17.01 0.81 -5.25
N LEU A 116 -17.14 1.03 -3.93
CA LEU A 116 -16.21 0.65 -2.87
C LEU A 116 -16.91 -0.36 -1.98
N THR A 117 -16.41 -1.60 -1.94
CA THR A 117 -17.07 -2.72 -1.24
C THR A 117 -16.10 -3.44 -0.32
N PHE A 118 -16.51 -3.67 0.92
CA PHE A 118 -15.78 -4.40 1.93
C PHE A 118 -16.29 -5.84 2.05
N PRO A 119 -15.41 -6.82 2.33
CA PRO A 119 -15.85 -8.16 2.70
C PRO A 119 -16.51 -8.14 4.11
N PRO A 120 -17.25 -9.21 4.49
CA PRO A 120 -18.04 -9.23 5.73
C PRO A 120 -17.24 -8.99 7.02
N ASP A 121 -15.96 -9.33 7.04
CA ASP A 121 -15.03 -9.16 8.16
C ASP A 121 -14.39 -7.77 8.23
N GLN A 122 -14.62 -6.91 7.24
CA GLN A 122 -14.10 -5.54 7.16
C GLN A 122 -15.25 -4.53 7.10
N ASN A 123 -15.20 -3.47 7.91
CA ASN A 123 -16.18 -2.38 7.91
C ASN A 123 -17.65 -2.86 7.81
N ASP A 124 -17.98 -3.95 8.52
CA ASP A 124 -19.31 -4.57 8.59
C ASP A 124 -19.85 -5.03 7.21
N GLY A 125 -18.98 -5.32 6.25
CA GLY A 125 -19.34 -5.73 4.88
C GLY A 125 -20.03 -4.64 4.06
N LYS A 126 -19.84 -3.37 4.41
CA LYS A 126 -20.49 -2.24 3.74
C LYS A 126 -20.07 -2.12 2.28
N SER A 127 -21.00 -1.66 1.46
CA SER A 127 -20.79 -1.32 0.05
C SER A 127 -21.34 0.07 -0.21
N TYR A 128 -20.57 0.87 -0.94
CA TYR A 128 -20.94 2.22 -1.38
C TYR A 128 -20.96 2.23 -2.89
N LYS A 129 -22.12 2.56 -3.50
CA LYS A 129 -22.36 2.42 -4.94
C LYS A 129 -22.73 3.73 -5.59
N VAL A 130 -22.05 4.08 -6.66
CA VAL A 130 -22.38 5.20 -7.54
C VAL A 130 -23.77 4.95 -8.15
N GLY A 131 -24.58 6.01 -8.27
CA GLY A 131 -25.96 5.92 -8.76
C GLY A 131 -26.98 5.44 -7.73
N THR A 132 -26.55 4.94 -6.57
CA THR A 132 -27.43 4.44 -5.50
C THR A 132 -27.26 5.23 -4.22
N ASP A 133 -26.01 5.34 -3.75
CA ASP A 133 -25.70 5.98 -2.48
C ASP A 133 -25.39 7.47 -2.70
N LYS A 134 -25.87 8.29 -1.77
CA LYS A 134 -25.70 9.73 -1.79
C LYS A 134 -24.89 10.21 -0.62
N CYS A 135 -24.12 11.25 -0.86
CA CYS A 135 -23.40 11.98 0.17
C CYS A 135 -23.84 13.45 0.17
N LYS A 136 -23.59 14.17 1.26
CA LYS A 136 -23.78 15.60 1.31
C LYS A 136 -22.58 16.32 0.71
N ASP A 137 -22.84 17.32 -0.12
CA ASP A 137 -21.84 18.26 -0.59
C ASP A 137 -21.52 19.32 0.50
N GLU A 138 -20.65 20.26 0.20
CA GLU A 138 -20.24 21.36 1.10
C GLU A 138 -21.42 22.25 1.52
N ASP A 139 -22.46 22.34 0.70
CA ASP A 139 -23.69 23.09 0.97
C ASP A 139 -24.72 22.27 1.77
N GLY A 140 -24.40 21.01 2.10
CA GLY A 140 -25.27 20.08 2.82
C GLY A 140 -26.37 19.44 1.96
N LYS A 141 -26.30 19.59 0.64
CA LYS A 141 -27.26 19.02 -0.32
C LYS A 141 -26.86 17.57 -0.62
N GLU A 142 -27.84 16.68 -0.64
CA GLU A 142 -27.62 15.29 -1.08
C GLU A 142 -27.35 15.22 -2.59
N VAL A 143 -26.18 14.72 -2.94
CA VAL A 143 -25.71 14.47 -4.30
C VAL A 143 -25.21 13.05 -4.44
N GLU A 144 -25.10 12.57 -5.66
CA GLU A 144 -24.53 11.27 -5.96
C GLU A 144 -23.07 11.20 -5.50
N GLY A 145 -22.72 10.13 -4.76
CA GLY A 145 -21.33 9.88 -4.36
C GLY A 145 -20.51 9.40 -5.55
N GLN A 146 -19.21 9.68 -5.50
CA GLN A 146 -18.22 9.23 -6.49
C GLN A 146 -17.09 8.47 -5.82
N VAL A 147 -16.58 7.45 -6.51
CA VAL A 147 -15.39 6.73 -6.06
C VAL A 147 -14.13 7.44 -6.55
N SER A 148 -13.19 7.61 -5.67
CA SER A 148 -11.85 8.15 -5.98
C SER A 148 -10.79 7.58 -5.03
N ALA A 149 -9.53 7.81 -5.33
CA ALA A 149 -8.44 7.63 -4.40
C ALA A 149 -7.58 8.89 -4.38
N VAL A 150 -7.25 9.34 -3.19
CA VAL A 150 -6.37 10.50 -2.99
C VAL A 150 -5.05 9.98 -2.45
N VAL A 151 -3.96 10.36 -3.11
CA VAL A 151 -2.60 9.91 -2.82
C VAL A 151 -1.74 11.12 -2.52
N TRP A 152 -0.97 11.03 -1.46
CA TRP A 152 0.12 11.96 -1.14
C TRP A 152 1.43 11.21 -1.29
N GLU A 153 2.40 11.85 -1.94
CA GLU A 153 3.72 11.26 -2.11
C GLU A 153 4.41 11.04 -0.76
N ARG A 154 4.11 11.93 0.21
CA ARG A 154 4.62 11.83 1.58
C ARG A 154 3.56 12.20 2.61
N TYR A 155 3.56 11.48 3.71
CA TYR A 155 2.67 11.70 4.86
C TYR A 155 2.81 13.11 5.49
N ASP A 156 3.96 13.76 5.33
CA ASP A 156 4.29 15.08 5.87
C ASP A 156 4.22 16.21 4.81
N ASP A 157 3.79 15.90 3.59
CA ASP A 157 3.62 16.88 2.51
C ASP A 157 2.18 16.89 1.96
N PRO A 158 1.29 17.70 2.57
CA PRO A 158 -0.08 17.85 2.08
C PRO A 158 -0.19 18.39 0.66
N ALA A 159 0.84 19.12 0.18
CA ALA A 159 0.84 19.70 -1.16
C ALA A 159 1.08 18.68 -2.27
N SER A 160 1.62 17.50 -1.95
CA SER A 160 1.86 16.41 -2.90
C SER A 160 0.59 15.66 -3.35
N LYS A 161 -0.59 16.13 -2.92
CA LYS A 161 -1.92 15.55 -3.17
C LYS A 161 -2.21 15.32 -4.65
N LYS A 162 -2.58 14.08 -5.00
CA LYS A 162 -3.03 13.66 -6.34
C LYS A 162 -4.33 12.87 -6.21
N THR A 163 -5.31 13.14 -7.06
CA THR A 163 -6.58 12.41 -7.07
C THR A 163 -6.65 11.49 -8.29
N PHE A 164 -7.01 10.24 -8.04
CA PHE A 164 -7.28 9.22 -9.03
C PHE A 164 -8.78 8.95 -9.06
N ILE A 165 -9.39 8.88 -10.23
CA ILE A 165 -10.82 8.60 -10.43
C ILE A 165 -11.07 7.25 -11.11
N THR A 166 -9.99 6.52 -11.42
CA THR A 166 -10.00 5.21 -12.07
C THR A 166 -8.68 4.50 -11.79
N ASP A 167 -8.60 3.22 -12.15
CA ASP A 167 -7.36 2.43 -12.15
C ASP A 167 -6.70 2.31 -10.75
N PHE A 168 -7.51 2.24 -9.71
CA PHE A 168 -7.10 2.28 -8.30
C PHE A 168 -6.10 1.16 -7.96
N ASP A 169 -6.30 -0.04 -8.51
CA ASP A 169 -5.41 -1.19 -8.29
C ASP A 169 -3.98 -0.94 -8.82
N ASN A 170 -3.84 -0.04 -9.79
CA ASN A 170 -2.57 0.30 -10.41
C ASN A 170 -1.86 1.50 -9.78
N ILE A 171 -2.42 2.11 -8.75
CA ILE A 171 -1.72 3.13 -7.95
C ILE A 171 -0.45 2.51 -7.39
N ARG A 172 0.69 3.10 -7.76
CA ARG A 172 2.01 2.58 -7.40
C ARG A 172 2.41 2.98 -5.99
N ILE A 173 3.09 2.03 -5.32
CA ILE A 173 3.91 2.32 -4.15
C ILE A 173 5.34 2.48 -4.67
N ASP A 174 5.83 3.69 -4.74
CA ASP A 174 7.11 4.03 -5.36
C ASP A 174 8.10 4.68 -4.39
N GLN A 175 7.67 4.97 -3.17
CA GLN A 175 8.52 5.43 -2.08
C GLN A 175 7.93 5.09 -0.71
N ASP A 176 8.79 5.03 0.29
CA ASP A 176 8.41 4.92 1.69
C ASP A 176 7.76 6.22 2.20
N GLY A 177 6.79 6.10 3.10
CA GLY A 177 6.13 7.26 3.69
C GLY A 177 5.00 7.86 2.85
N MET A 178 4.47 7.16 1.86
CA MET A 178 3.26 7.59 1.14
C MET A 178 2.03 7.57 2.04
N ALA A 179 0.98 8.30 1.62
CA ALA A 179 -0.35 8.19 2.22
C ALA A 179 -1.42 8.04 1.13
N VAL A 180 -2.44 7.24 1.41
CA VAL A 180 -3.53 6.95 0.46
C VAL A 180 -4.88 6.92 1.17
N MET A 181 -5.85 7.65 0.66
CA MET A 181 -7.25 7.59 1.08
C MET A 181 -8.11 7.06 -0.07
N PHE A 182 -8.78 5.94 0.14
CA PHE A 182 -9.81 5.43 -0.77
C PHE A 182 -11.15 6.04 -0.38
N VAL A 183 -11.85 6.60 -1.35
CA VAL A 183 -12.94 7.56 -1.09
C VAL A 183 -14.21 7.17 -1.82
N PHE A 184 -15.34 7.30 -1.11
CA PHE A 184 -16.66 7.45 -1.68
C PHE A 184 -17.28 8.73 -1.10
N ALA A 185 -17.33 9.82 -1.86
CA ALA A 185 -17.81 11.11 -1.37
C ALA A 185 -18.48 11.94 -2.45
N ALA A 186 -19.14 13.03 -2.05
CA ALA A 186 -19.65 14.01 -2.98
C ALA A 186 -18.50 14.64 -3.80
N PRO A 187 -18.73 15.01 -5.07
CA PRO A 187 -17.75 15.71 -5.87
C PRO A 187 -17.32 17.03 -5.22
N GLY A 188 -16.02 17.32 -5.24
CA GLY A 188 -15.47 18.58 -4.76
C GLY A 188 -15.15 18.64 -3.27
N VAL A 189 -15.60 17.65 -2.49
CA VAL A 189 -15.26 17.60 -1.04
C VAL A 189 -13.76 17.46 -0.86
N ASP A 190 -13.20 18.27 0.04
CA ASP A 190 -11.79 18.18 0.41
C ASP A 190 -11.54 16.94 1.29
N ILE A 191 -10.73 16.03 0.79
CA ILE A 191 -10.43 14.78 1.47
C ILE A 191 -9.17 14.94 2.32
N PRO A 192 -9.25 14.67 3.63
CA PRO A 192 -8.10 14.74 4.51
C PRO A 192 -7.14 13.56 4.28
N MET A 193 -5.90 13.70 4.75
CA MET A 193 -4.99 12.57 4.88
C MET A 193 -5.56 11.52 5.85
N PRO A 194 -5.18 10.24 5.69
CA PRO A 194 -5.49 9.21 6.69
C PRO A 194 -5.02 9.64 8.09
N ALA A 195 -5.79 9.27 9.12
CA ALA A 195 -5.48 9.65 10.50
C ALA A 195 -4.12 9.13 10.97
N SER A 196 -3.69 7.96 10.47
CA SER A 196 -2.38 7.35 10.76
C SER A 196 -1.19 8.12 10.18
N ALA A 197 -1.41 9.03 9.21
CA ALA A 197 -0.32 9.75 8.54
C ALA A 197 0.54 10.55 9.53
N SER A 198 -0.06 11.19 10.52
CA SER A 198 0.67 11.98 11.51
C SER A 198 1.60 11.17 12.39
N ASN A 199 1.31 9.88 12.58
CA ASN A 199 2.06 8.97 13.45
C ASN A 199 2.81 7.89 12.64
N LEU A 200 2.86 8.00 11.32
CA LEU A 200 3.46 6.98 10.45
C LEU A 200 4.88 6.60 10.84
N PRO A 201 5.79 7.53 11.20
CA PRO A 201 7.15 7.16 11.61
C PRO A 201 7.20 6.31 12.88
N GLU A 202 6.31 6.56 13.83
CA GLU A 202 6.26 5.82 15.11
C GLU A 202 5.65 4.43 14.90
N LEU A 203 4.58 4.34 14.13
CA LEU A 203 3.90 3.09 13.80
C LEU A 203 4.80 2.16 12.97
N GLY A 204 5.52 2.72 11.99
CA GLY A 204 6.48 1.96 11.21
C GLY A 204 7.68 1.48 12.02
N ALA A 205 8.17 2.29 12.96
CA ALA A 205 9.27 1.90 13.83
C ALA A 205 8.90 0.75 14.79
N ALA A 206 7.64 0.66 15.21
CA ALA A 206 7.17 -0.41 16.08
C ALA A 206 7.25 -1.80 15.42
N ASP A 207 7.03 -1.87 14.11
CA ASP A 207 7.06 -3.13 13.34
C ASP A 207 8.50 -3.63 13.05
N THR A 208 9.48 -2.75 13.03
CA THR A 208 10.87 -3.13 12.74
C THR A 208 11.63 -3.70 13.93
N GLY A 209 10.99 -3.88 15.10
CA GLY A 209 11.69 -4.23 16.34
C GLY A 209 12.74 -3.18 16.71
N GLY A 210 12.57 -1.98 16.20
CA GLY A 210 13.55 -0.89 16.27
C GLY A 210 13.73 -0.40 17.70
N ALA A 211 14.96 -0.04 18.01
CA ALA A 211 15.32 0.61 19.26
C ALA A 211 14.50 1.90 19.43
N THR A 212 13.55 1.92 20.35
CA THR A 212 12.83 3.14 20.69
C THR A 212 13.79 4.07 21.42
N THR A 213 14.19 5.16 20.79
CA THR A 213 15.02 6.18 21.41
C THR A 213 14.13 7.27 21.99
N THR A 214 13.96 7.26 23.31
CA THR A 214 13.27 8.33 24.02
C THR A 214 14.29 9.33 24.53
N THR A 215 14.25 10.56 24.02
CA THR A 215 15.09 11.66 24.51
C THR A 215 14.29 12.50 25.50
N VAL A 216 14.58 12.38 26.76
CA VAL A 216 14.15 13.32 27.82
C VAL A 216 15.27 14.31 28.03
N ALA A 217 14.97 15.56 28.39
CA ALA A 217 15.99 16.60 28.56
C ALA A 217 17.18 16.12 29.43
N GLY A 218 18.32 15.87 28.78
CA GLY A 218 19.57 15.44 29.42
C GLY A 218 19.84 13.94 29.48
N ALA A 219 18.95 13.07 28.98
CA ALA A 219 19.22 11.64 28.91
C ALA A 219 18.56 11.02 27.66
N THR A 220 19.28 10.16 26.97
CA THR A 220 18.76 9.37 25.84
C THR A 220 18.68 7.91 26.29
N THR A 221 17.49 7.35 26.28
CA THR A 221 17.26 5.93 26.57
C THR A 221 16.93 5.21 25.27
N THR A 222 17.75 4.24 24.91
CA THR A 222 17.53 3.37 23.75
C THR A 222 17.13 2.00 24.26
N THR A 223 15.92 1.54 23.91
CA THR A 223 15.41 0.21 24.25
C THR A 223 15.40 -0.65 23.00
N VAL A 224 16.16 -1.74 23.01
CA VAL A 224 16.08 -2.82 22.02
C VAL A 224 15.45 -4.00 22.73
N GLU A 225 14.72 -4.86 22.01
CA GLU A 225 14.05 -6.02 22.61
C GLU A 225 15.03 -6.83 23.48
N GLY A 226 14.80 -6.82 24.81
CA GLY A 226 15.65 -7.50 25.80
C GLY A 226 16.83 -6.71 26.41
N ALA A 227 17.10 -5.48 25.99
CA ALA A 227 18.16 -4.66 26.59
C ALA A 227 17.81 -3.16 26.62
N THR A 228 17.92 -2.55 27.80
CA THR A 228 17.76 -1.10 27.97
C THR A 228 19.11 -0.47 28.28
N THR A 229 19.56 0.46 27.44
CA THR A 229 20.79 1.21 27.66
C THR A 229 20.46 2.69 27.85
N THR A 230 20.82 3.24 29.02
CA THR A 230 20.64 4.67 29.30
C THR A 230 22.01 5.37 29.28
N SER A 231 22.17 6.36 28.42
CA SER A 231 23.34 7.21 28.41
C SER A 231 22.99 8.63 28.89
N VAL A 232 23.80 9.16 29.80
CA VAL A 232 23.67 10.53 30.31
C VAL A 232 24.78 11.36 29.70
N ALA A 233 24.45 12.49 29.09
CA ALA A 233 25.46 13.40 28.58
C ALA A 233 26.28 13.97 29.78
N ALA A 234 27.59 13.68 29.82
CA ALA A 234 28.48 14.29 30.81
C ALA A 234 28.69 15.76 30.46
N THR A 235 28.16 16.66 31.28
CA THR A 235 28.43 18.09 31.19
C THR A 235 29.81 18.33 31.82
N THR A 236 30.84 18.52 31.03
CA THR A 236 32.14 18.97 31.52
C THR A 236 32.06 20.47 31.80
N THR A 237 31.93 20.85 33.07
CA THR A 237 32.07 22.23 33.52
C THR A 237 33.57 22.51 33.63
N THR A 238 34.15 23.23 32.69
CA THR A 238 35.46 23.85 32.84
C THR A 238 35.29 25.09 33.71
N ALA A 239 35.73 24.99 34.96
CA ALA A 239 35.93 26.17 35.81
C ALA A 239 37.16 26.94 35.29
N GLY A 240 36.91 28.21 34.88
CA GLY A 240 37.94 29.21 34.63
C GLY A 240 38.18 30.08 35.85
#